data_b7215f4f994b00bcd12fbf8d9ce0d8a9
#
_entry.id   b7215f4f994b00bcd12fbf8d9ce0d8a9
#
_cell.length_a   1.000
_cell.length_b   1.000
_cell.length_c   1.000
_cell.angle_alpha   90.00
_cell.angle_beta   90.00
_cell.angle_gamma   90.00
#
_symmetry.space_group_name_H-M   'P 1'
#
loop_
_entity.id
_entity.type
_entity.pdbx_description
1 polymer ?
#
loop_
_entity_poly.entity_id
_entity_poly.type
_entity_poly.pdbx_seq_one_letter_code
_entity_poly.pdbx_strand_id
1 'polypeptide(L)'
;MIELLVVIAIIGILAAIVLVALGSARTKAKDGRAQAEMAQLRTAAEVFYSAGNTYTGLAADANITTLTGDINTQTGHTSVVMPKTDGSAYCAYVQLNGAAGKYWCVDSAGRSKSYDAAPATCVAATATCE
;
A
#
# COMPACT_ATOMS: atom_id res chain seq x y z
N MET A 1 -18.53 -48.68 -6.04
CA MET A 1 -17.56 -48.36 -4.96
C MET A 1 -16.35 -47.60 -5.49
N ILE A 2 -15.67 -48.09 -6.54
CA ILE A 2 -14.50 -47.43 -7.13
C ILE A 2 -14.88 -46.06 -7.74
N GLU A 3 -16.03 -45.93 -8.32
CA GLU A 3 -16.53 -44.67 -8.94
C GLU A 3 -16.65 -43.54 -7.92
N LEU A 4 -17.13 -43.82 -6.69
CA LEU A 4 -17.21 -42.81 -5.65
C LEU A 4 -15.82 -42.38 -5.15
N LEU A 5 -14.88 -43.32 -5.03
CA LEU A 5 -13.52 -43.03 -4.62
C LEU A 5 -12.77 -42.13 -5.64
N VAL A 6 -12.98 -42.36 -6.93
CA VAL A 6 -12.38 -41.54 -8.00
C VAL A 6 -12.93 -40.10 -7.95
N VAL A 7 -14.24 -39.94 -7.72
CA VAL A 7 -14.87 -38.61 -7.64
C VAL A 7 -14.31 -37.78 -6.47
N ILE A 8 -14.23 -38.37 -5.28
CA ILE A 8 -13.68 -37.63 -4.12
C ILE A 8 -12.18 -37.34 -4.29
N ALA A 9 -11.42 -38.21 -4.94
CA ALA A 9 -10.03 -37.96 -5.25
C ALA A 9 -9.84 -36.75 -6.19
N ILE A 10 -10.66 -36.67 -7.25
CA ILE A 10 -10.63 -35.54 -8.19
C ILE A 10 -11.03 -34.24 -7.50
N ILE A 11 -12.10 -34.26 -6.69
CA ILE A 11 -12.54 -33.08 -5.93
C ILE A 11 -11.43 -32.64 -4.95
N GLY A 12 -10.76 -33.56 -4.29
CA GLY A 12 -9.65 -33.27 -3.38
C GLY A 12 -8.49 -32.57 -4.09
N ILE A 13 -8.09 -33.03 -5.27
CA ILE A 13 -7.03 -32.42 -6.07
C ILE A 13 -7.45 -31.02 -6.54
N LEU A 14 -8.65 -30.86 -7.08
CA LEU A 14 -9.16 -29.58 -7.54
C LEU A 14 -9.26 -28.56 -6.40
N ALA A 15 -9.76 -28.97 -5.24
CA ALA A 15 -9.85 -28.12 -4.05
C ALA A 15 -8.47 -27.64 -3.59
N ALA A 16 -7.45 -28.50 -3.60
CA ALA A 16 -6.08 -28.15 -3.23
C ALA A 16 -5.50 -27.06 -4.16
N ILE A 17 -5.69 -27.20 -5.47
CA ILE A 17 -5.21 -26.21 -6.45
C ILE A 17 -5.91 -24.86 -6.26
N VAL A 18 -7.23 -24.87 -6.05
CA VAL A 18 -8.04 -23.65 -5.85
C VAL A 18 -7.61 -22.91 -4.58
N LEU A 19 -7.36 -23.62 -3.48
CA LEU A 19 -6.93 -22.99 -2.22
C LEU A 19 -5.60 -22.26 -2.36
N VAL A 20 -4.62 -22.83 -3.06
CA VAL A 20 -3.31 -22.20 -3.31
C VAL A 20 -3.46 -20.96 -4.19
N ALA A 21 -4.21 -21.08 -5.28
CA ALA A 21 -4.47 -19.96 -6.20
C ALA A 21 -5.20 -18.80 -5.51
N LEU A 22 -6.17 -19.10 -4.63
CA LEU A 22 -6.94 -18.11 -3.90
C LEU A 22 -6.09 -17.31 -2.90
N GLY A 23 -5.11 -17.95 -2.24
CA GLY A 23 -4.17 -17.27 -1.35
C GLY A 23 -3.38 -16.17 -2.06
N SER A 24 -2.79 -16.48 -3.22
CA SER A 24 -2.05 -15.51 -4.04
C SER A 24 -2.96 -14.39 -4.58
N ALA A 25 -4.17 -14.73 -5.02
CA ALA A 25 -5.13 -13.75 -5.52
C ALA A 25 -5.56 -12.75 -4.42
N ARG A 26 -5.81 -13.23 -3.20
CA ARG A 26 -6.15 -12.38 -2.06
C ARG A 26 -5.01 -11.41 -1.71
N THR A 27 -3.78 -11.87 -1.72
CA THR A 27 -2.61 -11.02 -1.45
C THR A 27 -2.49 -9.90 -2.49
N LYS A 28 -2.61 -10.22 -3.77
CA LYS A 28 -2.60 -9.23 -4.85
C LYS A 28 -3.77 -8.24 -4.75
N ALA A 29 -4.95 -8.71 -4.34
CA ALA A 29 -6.11 -7.84 -4.14
C ALA A 29 -5.90 -6.85 -2.99
N LYS A 30 -5.29 -7.29 -1.89
CA LYS A 30 -4.91 -6.41 -0.77
C LYS A 30 -3.89 -5.35 -1.19
N ASP A 31 -2.87 -5.74 -1.95
CA ASP A 31 -1.87 -4.81 -2.47
C ASP A 31 -2.48 -3.79 -3.44
N GLY A 32 -3.37 -4.22 -4.33
CA GLY A 32 -4.10 -3.32 -5.22
C GLY A 32 -4.98 -2.33 -4.46
N ARG A 33 -5.62 -2.77 -3.37
CA ARG A 33 -6.39 -1.88 -2.50
C ARG A 33 -5.48 -0.87 -1.80
N ALA A 34 -4.36 -1.31 -1.23
CA ALA A 34 -3.39 -0.42 -0.59
C ALA A 34 -2.85 0.65 -1.56
N GLN A 35 -2.57 0.26 -2.81
CA GLN A 35 -2.16 1.22 -3.85
C GLN A 35 -3.26 2.26 -4.17
N ALA A 36 -4.52 1.83 -4.23
CA ALA A 36 -5.65 2.74 -4.43
C ALA A 36 -5.83 3.70 -3.25
N GLU A 37 -5.67 3.21 -2.01
CA GLU A 37 -5.72 4.03 -0.80
C GLU A 37 -4.54 5.00 -0.73
N MET A 38 -3.35 4.62 -1.19
CA MET A 38 -2.19 5.53 -1.35
C MET A 38 -2.46 6.64 -2.37
N ALA A 39 -3.20 6.36 -3.44
CA ALA A 39 -3.64 7.40 -4.39
C ALA A 39 -4.67 8.35 -3.75
N GLN A 40 -5.57 7.85 -2.91
CA GLN A 40 -6.51 8.69 -2.14
C GLN A 40 -5.76 9.54 -1.11
N LEU A 41 -4.74 8.99 -0.44
CA LEU A 41 -3.88 9.73 0.47
C LEU A 41 -3.23 10.92 -0.23
N ARG A 42 -2.76 10.76 -1.47
CA ARG A 42 -2.25 11.89 -2.25
C ARG A 42 -3.30 12.96 -2.46
N THR A 43 -4.53 12.60 -2.82
CA THR A 43 -5.63 13.56 -2.99
C THR A 43 -5.95 14.28 -1.66
N ALA A 44 -6.00 13.56 -0.55
CA ALA A 44 -6.22 14.14 0.77
C ALA A 44 -5.07 15.09 1.18
N ALA A 45 -3.82 14.75 0.84
CA ALA A 45 -2.68 15.60 1.09
C ALA A 45 -2.74 16.93 0.30
N GLU A 46 -3.22 16.91 -0.95
CA GLU A 46 -3.43 18.14 -1.74
C GLU A 46 -4.57 19.00 -1.16
N VAL A 47 -5.62 18.37 -0.65
CA VAL A 47 -6.70 19.09 0.08
C VAL A 47 -6.14 19.74 1.35
N PHE A 48 -5.31 19.03 2.11
CA PHE A 48 -4.63 19.57 3.29
C PHE A 48 -3.74 20.78 2.92
N TYR A 49 -2.94 20.64 1.86
CA TYR A 49 -2.10 21.73 1.36
C TYR A 49 -2.93 22.96 0.95
N SER A 50 -4.06 22.76 0.29
CA SER A 50 -4.91 23.86 -0.16
C SER A 50 -5.46 24.72 0.99
N ALA A 51 -5.61 24.14 2.18
CA ALA A 51 -6.09 24.83 3.38
C ALA A 51 -4.99 25.64 4.08
N GLY A 52 -3.74 25.13 4.11
CA GLY A 52 -2.65 25.72 4.88
C GLY A 52 -1.43 26.16 4.05
N ASN A 53 -1.41 25.87 2.77
CA ASN A 53 -0.27 26.08 1.85
C ASN A 53 1.05 25.48 2.34
N THR A 54 0.92 24.38 3.10
CA THR A 54 2.04 23.63 3.66
C THR A 54 1.63 22.19 3.94
N TYR A 55 2.58 21.24 3.86
CA TYR A 55 2.39 19.85 4.32
C TYR A 55 2.87 19.64 5.77
N THR A 56 3.28 20.69 6.47
CA THR A 56 3.68 20.58 7.89
C THR A 56 2.50 20.09 8.72
N GLY A 57 2.69 18.97 9.43
CA GLY A 57 1.62 18.34 10.20
C GLY A 57 0.72 17.36 9.43
N LEU A 58 0.96 17.15 8.14
CA LEU A 58 0.18 16.24 7.30
C LEU A 58 0.00 14.85 7.91
N ALA A 59 1.05 14.29 8.49
CA ALA A 59 1.01 12.95 9.10
C ALA A 59 0.06 12.83 10.30
N ALA A 60 -0.33 13.94 10.91
CA ALA A 60 -1.26 14.01 12.04
C ALA A 60 -2.70 14.39 11.62
N ASP A 61 -2.93 14.69 10.35
CA ASP A 61 -4.28 14.97 9.83
C ASP A 61 -5.20 13.77 9.97
N ALA A 62 -6.48 14.00 10.34
CA ALA A 62 -7.44 12.96 10.62
C ALA A 62 -7.75 12.07 9.40
N ASN A 63 -7.82 12.64 8.20
CA ASN A 63 -8.06 11.88 6.97
C ASN A 63 -6.84 11.02 6.63
N ILE A 64 -5.64 11.57 6.79
CA ILE A 64 -4.38 10.87 6.54
C ILE A 64 -4.20 9.72 7.53
N THR A 65 -4.47 9.94 8.81
CA THR A 65 -4.37 8.88 9.84
C THR A 65 -5.38 7.76 9.62
N THR A 66 -6.59 8.07 9.16
CA THR A 66 -7.60 7.06 8.80
C THR A 66 -7.12 6.23 7.60
N LEU A 67 -6.68 6.86 6.52
CA LEU A 67 -6.18 6.17 5.31
C LEU A 67 -4.95 5.31 5.62
N THR A 68 -4.00 5.82 6.39
CA THR A 68 -2.81 5.04 6.81
C THR A 68 -3.18 3.86 7.70
N GLY A 69 -4.19 3.99 8.55
CA GLY A 69 -4.75 2.90 9.35
C GLY A 69 -5.33 1.77 8.49
N ASP A 70 -6.11 2.13 7.47
CA ASP A 70 -6.68 1.17 6.52
C ASP A 70 -5.58 0.48 5.68
N ILE A 71 -4.62 1.24 5.16
CA ILE A 71 -3.45 0.72 4.43
C ILE A 71 -2.68 -0.28 5.30
N ASN A 72 -2.40 0.06 6.55
CA ASN A 72 -1.68 -0.80 7.49
C ASN A 72 -2.45 -2.10 7.77
N THR A 73 -3.78 -2.02 7.88
CA THR A 73 -4.65 -3.18 8.06
C THR A 73 -4.63 -4.11 6.83
N GLN A 74 -4.61 -3.56 5.61
CA GLN A 74 -4.56 -4.34 4.37
C GLN A 74 -3.19 -5.00 4.16
N THR A 75 -2.12 -4.27 4.41
CA THR A 75 -0.75 -4.74 4.17
C THR A 75 -0.14 -5.50 5.34
N GLY A 76 -0.60 -5.27 6.57
CA GLY A 76 0.06 -5.75 7.78
C GLY A 76 1.41 -5.05 8.07
N HIS A 77 1.72 -4.00 7.30
CA HIS A 77 2.94 -3.20 7.44
C HIS A 77 2.59 -1.76 7.78
N THR A 78 3.49 -1.07 8.46
CA THR A 78 3.31 0.35 8.79
C THR A 78 3.62 1.21 7.59
N SER A 79 2.64 2.01 7.16
CA SER A 79 2.85 3.07 6.17
C SER A 79 3.56 4.27 6.82
N VAL A 80 4.38 4.93 6.03
CA VAL A 80 5.14 6.11 6.45
C VAL A 80 4.66 7.31 5.63
N VAL A 81 4.34 8.41 6.32
CA VAL A 81 4.04 9.71 5.69
C VAL A 81 5.07 10.71 6.21
N MET A 82 5.86 11.25 5.32
CA MET A 82 7.01 12.11 5.64
C MET A 82 6.87 13.46 4.93
N PRO A 83 6.37 14.50 5.61
CA PRO A 83 6.45 15.84 5.09
C PRO A 83 7.90 16.34 5.11
N LYS A 84 8.28 17.12 4.12
CA LYS A 84 9.56 17.81 4.08
C LYS A 84 9.65 18.83 5.22
N THR A 85 10.85 19.06 5.73
CA THR A 85 11.08 19.94 6.89
C THR A 85 10.55 21.37 6.69
N ASP A 86 10.62 21.88 5.43
CA ASP A 86 10.10 23.20 5.07
C ASP A 86 8.60 23.21 4.70
N GLY A 87 7.95 22.07 4.75
CA GLY A 87 6.52 21.90 4.41
C GLY A 87 6.19 22.05 2.93
N SER A 88 7.19 22.15 2.04
CA SER A 88 6.97 22.38 0.59
C SER A 88 6.61 21.10 -0.19
N ALA A 89 6.85 19.93 0.38
CA ALA A 89 6.65 18.64 -0.27
C ALA A 89 6.32 17.56 0.78
N TYR A 90 5.85 16.40 0.32
CA TYR A 90 5.74 15.20 1.13
C TYR A 90 6.01 13.96 0.28
N CYS A 91 6.34 12.87 0.93
CA CYS A 91 6.30 11.52 0.39
C CYS A 91 5.60 10.58 1.36
N ALA A 92 5.02 9.52 0.83
CA ALA A 92 4.45 8.44 1.64
C ALA A 92 4.76 7.10 0.98
N TYR A 93 5.04 6.07 1.78
CA TYR A 93 5.28 4.74 1.27
C TYR A 93 4.77 3.66 2.23
N VAL A 94 4.55 2.48 1.69
CA VAL A 94 4.18 1.27 2.44
C VAL A 94 4.79 0.05 1.78
N GLN A 95 5.12 -0.97 2.57
CA GLN A 95 5.53 -2.27 2.07
C GLN A 95 4.31 -3.08 1.62
N LEU A 96 4.40 -3.73 0.46
CA LEU A 96 3.37 -4.60 -0.11
C LEU A 96 3.56 -6.06 0.32
N ASN A 97 2.48 -6.84 0.33
CA ASN A 97 2.46 -8.25 0.74
C ASN A 97 2.90 -9.24 -0.37
N GLY A 98 2.57 -8.93 -1.63
CA GLY A 98 2.66 -9.88 -2.75
C GLY A 98 4.06 -10.13 -3.29
N ALA A 99 5.02 -9.29 -2.96
CA ALA A 99 6.42 -9.47 -3.30
C ALA A 99 7.27 -9.03 -2.11
N ALA A 100 8.02 -9.96 -1.52
CA ALA A 100 8.88 -9.66 -0.38
C ALA A 100 9.81 -8.48 -0.68
N GLY A 101 9.77 -7.47 0.20
CA GLY A 101 10.60 -6.28 0.07
C GLY A 101 10.13 -5.22 -0.93
N LYS A 102 9.01 -5.39 -1.62
CA LYS A 102 8.47 -4.34 -2.51
C LYS A 102 7.71 -3.28 -1.72
N TYR A 103 7.96 -2.04 -2.10
CA TYR A 103 7.32 -0.86 -1.53
C TYR A 103 6.57 -0.09 -2.60
N TRP A 104 5.48 0.56 -2.20
CA TRP A 104 4.77 1.52 -3.03
C TRP A 104 4.94 2.91 -2.44
N CYS A 105 5.35 3.87 -3.26
CA CYS A 105 5.61 5.24 -2.85
C CYS A 105 4.81 6.23 -3.68
N VAL A 106 4.30 7.27 -3.03
CA VAL A 106 3.65 8.43 -3.67
C VAL A 106 4.24 9.72 -3.11
N ASP A 107 4.27 10.78 -3.90
CA ASP A 107 4.78 12.08 -3.47
C ASP A 107 3.98 13.26 -4.02
N SER A 108 4.29 14.46 -3.53
CA SER A 108 3.67 15.71 -3.94
C SER A 108 3.99 16.14 -5.38
N ALA A 109 5.06 15.58 -6.00
CA ALA A 109 5.40 15.80 -7.40
C ALA A 109 4.57 14.94 -8.37
N GLY A 110 3.62 14.15 -7.86
CA GLY A 110 2.75 13.28 -8.65
C GLY A 110 3.36 11.92 -8.99
N ARG A 111 4.50 11.56 -8.42
CA ARG A 111 5.09 10.25 -8.62
C ARG A 111 4.31 9.18 -7.85
N SER A 112 4.16 8.01 -8.49
CA SER A 112 3.51 6.83 -7.92
C SER A 112 4.23 5.61 -8.48
N LYS A 113 5.04 4.92 -7.66
CA LYS A 113 6.05 3.99 -8.15
C LYS A 113 6.35 2.89 -7.15
N SER A 114 6.72 1.70 -7.65
CA SER A 114 7.18 0.59 -6.81
C SER A 114 8.70 0.58 -6.70
N TYR A 115 9.21 0.11 -5.54
CA TYR A 115 10.62 -0.04 -5.21
C TYR A 115 10.89 -1.42 -4.64
N ASP A 116 12.11 -1.92 -4.82
CA ASP A 116 12.56 -3.19 -4.24
C ASP A 116 13.09 -3.06 -2.80
N ALA A 117 13.18 -1.83 -2.30
CA ALA A 117 13.54 -1.48 -0.92
C ALA A 117 12.78 -0.23 -0.48
N ALA A 118 12.79 0.09 0.80
CA ALA A 118 12.23 1.36 1.29
C ALA A 118 12.91 2.54 0.58
N PRO A 119 12.14 3.51 0.02
CA PRO A 119 12.72 4.61 -0.75
C PRO A 119 13.60 5.48 0.14
N ALA A 120 14.90 5.49 -0.15
CA ALA A 120 15.90 6.22 0.63
C ALA A 120 15.73 7.76 0.54
N THR A 121 15.06 8.23 -0.50
CA THR A 121 14.75 9.66 -0.72
C THR A 121 13.49 10.12 -0.03
N CYS A 122 12.66 9.20 0.47
CA CYS A 122 11.49 9.53 1.27
C CYS A 122 11.88 9.81 2.73
N VAL A 123 12.55 10.91 2.95
CA VAL A 123 13.00 11.42 4.24
C VAL A 123 12.67 12.91 4.35
N ALA A 124 12.62 13.44 5.57
CA ALA A 124 12.24 14.83 5.83
C ALA A 124 13.08 15.90 5.09
N ALA A 125 14.27 15.55 4.62
CA ALA A 125 15.13 16.45 3.86
C ALA A 125 14.72 16.60 2.39
N THR A 126 14.26 15.51 1.74
CA THR A 126 13.96 15.46 0.30
C THR A 126 12.46 15.27 0.03
N ALA A 127 11.82 14.34 0.75
CA ALA A 127 10.40 14.00 0.65
C ALA A 127 9.96 13.68 -0.79
N THR A 128 10.72 12.82 -1.48
CA THR A 128 10.47 12.40 -2.87
C THR A 128 10.49 10.89 -3.02
N CYS A 129 9.80 10.40 -4.04
CA CYS A 129 9.83 9.01 -4.49
C CYS A 129 10.81 8.86 -5.69
N GLU A 130 12.12 8.98 -5.44
CA GLU A 130 13.19 8.84 -6.44
C GLU A 130 14.01 7.58 -6.25
#